data_0b7cc0bdc8d615a5f7efc1f7c334e8bc
#
_entry.id   0b7cc0bdc8d615a5f7efc1f7c334e8bc
#
_cell.length_a   1.000
_cell.length_b   1.000
_cell.length_c   1.000
_cell.angle_alpha   90.00
_cell.angle_beta   90.00
_cell.angle_gamma   90.00
#
_symmetry.space_group_name_H-M   'P 1'
#
loop_
_entity.id
_entity.type
_entity.pdbx_description
1 polymer ?
#
loop_
_entity_poly.entity_id
_entity_poly.type
_entity_poly.pdbx_seq_one_letter_code
_entity_poly.pdbx_strand_id
1 'polypeptide(L)'
;TKICIIINEKIKSPGSDSGGFLTKEFSGDPGENVMKIINIGSLNIDRIYGVEHFVQPGETIKVHTYSEACGGKGLNQSIAAARSGAEVHHAGAVGSDGGMLLEILRISGVHTGKTKILSGASGHAVIQVDKNGQNNIIICGGANDAVSMGMIDDALREISEGDIVLLQNEISNVGYAVEQAKKAGAKIALNPSPINENLKTIPMDLIDYFILNEIEGKEISGAESEEPETIMGKLKEKYPKAAFVLTLGEKGSWYFDETRCFKQEIYKV
;
A
#
# COMPACT_ATOMS: atom_id res chain seq x y z
N THR A 1 0.42 -2.89 -9.22
CA THR A 1 -0.71 -3.26 -10.07
C THR A 1 -2.04 -2.71 -9.54
N LYS A 2 -2.36 -2.82 -8.24
CA LYS A 2 -3.58 -2.27 -7.63
C LYS A 2 -3.66 -0.74 -7.72
N ILE A 3 -2.53 -0.06 -7.58
CA ILE A 3 -2.41 1.40 -7.63
C ILE A 3 -2.48 1.93 -9.07
N CYS A 4 -2.03 1.13 -10.06
CA CYS A 4 -2.10 1.51 -11.47
C CYS A 4 -3.52 1.82 -11.93
N ILE A 5 -4.53 1.19 -11.34
CA ILE A 5 -5.94 1.43 -11.67
C ILE A 5 -6.34 2.86 -11.27
N ILE A 6 -5.95 3.30 -10.06
CA ILE A 6 -6.24 4.65 -9.57
C ILE A 6 -5.50 5.70 -10.40
N ILE A 7 -4.24 5.43 -10.75
CA ILE A 7 -3.40 6.33 -11.55
C ILE A 7 -3.98 6.47 -12.95
N ASN A 8 -4.32 5.36 -13.62
CA ASN A 8 -4.85 5.37 -14.99
C ASN A 8 -6.20 6.08 -15.12
N GLU A 9 -7.04 6.06 -14.07
CA GLU A 9 -8.34 6.75 -14.10
C GLU A 9 -8.21 8.29 -14.11
N LYS A 10 -7.19 8.85 -13.44
CA LYS A 10 -6.95 10.29 -13.45
C LYS A 10 -6.28 10.80 -14.73
N ILE A 11 -5.61 9.92 -15.49
CA ILE A 11 -4.87 10.27 -16.70
C ILE A 11 -5.78 10.27 -17.95
N LYS A 12 -6.97 9.63 -17.90
CA LYS A 12 -7.94 9.64 -19.01
C LYS A 12 -8.75 10.92 -19.01
N SER A 13 -8.39 11.84 -19.92
CA SER A 13 -9.27 12.95 -20.33
C SER A 13 -10.57 12.38 -20.91
N PRO A 14 -11.75 13.01 -20.67
CA PRO A 14 -13.00 12.55 -21.26
C PRO A 14 -12.93 12.71 -22.79
N GLY A 15 -12.87 11.59 -23.52
CA GLY A 15 -12.95 11.60 -24.99
C GLY A 15 -12.09 10.62 -25.79
N SER A 16 -11.35 9.68 -25.19
CA SER A 16 -10.60 8.68 -25.96
C SER A 16 -11.12 7.25 -25.71
N ASP A 17 -12.07 6.84 -26.53
CA ASP A 17 -12.39 5.44 -26.78
C ASP A 17 -11.32 4.87 -27.71
N SER A 18 -10.40 4.06 -27.19
CA SER A 18 -9.71 3.02 -27.97
C SER A 18 -8.77 2.23 -27.05
N GLY A 19 -9.00 0.92 -26.96
CA GLY A 19 -8.12 -0.04 -26.30
C GLY A 19 -6.76 -0.10 -26.99
N GLY A 20 -5.75 0.41 -26.33
CA GLY A 20 -4.36 0.30 -26.73
C GLY A 20 -3.49 0.73 -25.56
N PHE A 21 -2.64 -0.17 -25.09
CA PHE A 21 -1.57 0.13 -24.15
C PHE A 21 -0.65 1.17 -24.81
N LEU A 22 -0.83 2.44 -24.50
CA LEU A 22 0.11 3.49 -24.88
C LEU A 22 1.04 3.74 -23.70
N THR A 23 2.29 3.28 -23.84
CA THR A 23 3.44 3.94 -23.22
C THR A 23 3.52 5.35 -23.80
N LYS A 24 2.74 6.30 -23.31
CA LYS A 24 3.00 7.71 -23.55
C LYS A 24 4.21 8.07 -22.68
N GLU A 25 5.30 8.41 -23.34
CA GLU A 25 6.37 9.17 -22.69
C GLU A 25 5.71 10.40 -22.05
N PHE A 26 5.85 10.52 -20.74
CA PHE A 26 5.43 11.71 -19.99
C PHE A 26 6.40 12.86 -20.32
N SER A 27 6.25 13.45 -21.47
CA SER A 27 6.76 14.81 -21.73
C SER A 27 5.64 15.77 -21.35
N GLY A 28 5.48 16.02 -20.04
CA GLY A 28 4.65 17.11 -19.55
C GLY A 28 5.23 18.44 -20.02
N ASP A 29 4.39 19.35 -20.52
CA ASP A 29 4.78 20.73 -20.73
C ASP A 29 5.35 21.31 -19.43
N PRO A 30 6.44 22.10 -19.46
CA PRO A 30 6.98 22.73 -18.26
C PRO A 30 6.01 23.80 -17.74
N GLY A 31 5.05 23.37 -16.91
CA GLY A 31 3.98 24.19 -16.35
C GLY A 31 2.75 23.42 -15.84
N GLU A 32 2.56 22.18 -16.22
CA GLU A 32 1.54 21.33 -15.60
C GLU A 32 2.05 20.79 -14.25
N ASN A 33 1.27 21.02 -13.22
CA ASN A 33 1.53 20.47 -11.88
C ASN A 33 1.35 18.95 -11.96
N VAL A 34 2.45 18.22 -12.10
CA VAL A 34 2.42 16.74 -12.16
C VAL A 34 1.96 16.23 -10.81
N MET A 35 0.82 15.52 -10.79
CA MET A 35 0.30 14.86 -9.60
C MET A 35 1.34 13.89 -9.05
N LYS A 36 1.71 14.05 -7.78
CA LYS A 36 2.62 13.16 -7.08
C LYS A 36 1.90 12.27 -6.08
N ILE A 37 2.51 11.14 -5.78
CA ILE A 37 2.07 10.22 -4.74
C ILE A 37 3.05 10.31 -3.57
N ILE A 38 2.54 10.67 -2.39
CA ILE A 38 3.28 10.54 -1.15
C ILE A 38 2.79 9.28 -0.45
N ASN A 39 3.62 8.24 -0.46
CA ASN A 39 3.32 7.00 0.25
C ASN A 39 3.94 7.06 1.65
N ILE A 40 3.09 7.19 2.67
CA ILE A 40 3.53 7.13 4.07
C ILE A 40 3.28 5.71 4.55
N GLY A 41 4.31 4.87 4.54
CA GLY A 41 4.11 3.44 4.67
C GLY A 41 5.29 2.67 5.22
N SER A 42 5.05 1.38 5.42
CA SER A 42 5.98 0.42 6.02
C SER A 42 7.14 0.04 5.11
N LEU A 43 8.26 -0.22 5.77
CA LEU A 43 9.49 -0.75 5.19
C LEU A 43 9.96 -1.91 6.05
N ASN A 44 9.99 -3.13 5.50
CA ASN A 44 10.33 -4.34 6.24
C ASN A 44 11.47 -5.12 5.60
N ILE A 45 12.31 -5.74 6.43
CA ILE A 45 13.23 -6.79 6.03
C ILE A 45 12.54 -8.13 6.28
N ASP A 46 12.22 -8.86 5.23
CA ASP A 46 11.62 -10.19 5.32
C ASP A 46 12.74 -11.22 5.49
N ARG A 47 12.86 -11.82 6.69
CA ARG A 47 13.83 -12.86 7.05
C ARG A 47 13.18 -14.22 6.87
N ILE A 48 13.55 -14.92 5.81
CA ILE A 48 12.92 -16.16 5.36
C ILE A 48 13.77 -17.34 5.78
N TYR A 49 13.19 -18.23 6.58
CA TYR A 49 13.79 -19.44 7.12
C TYR A 49 13.10 -20.68 6.52
N GLY A 50 13.80 -21.42 5.68
CA GLY A 50 13.34 -22.73 5.21
C GLY A 50 13.51 -23.79 6.30
N VAL A 51 12.40 -24.42 6.71
CA VAL A 51 12.34 -25.38 7.80
C VAL A 51 11.68 -26.70 7.34
N GLU A 52 11.97 -27.79 8.03
CA GLU A 52 11.28 -29.08 7.77
C GLU A 52 9.80 -29.02 8.18
N HIS A 53 9.52 -28.38 9.31
CA HIS A 53 8.21 -28.10 9.86
C HIS A 53 8.27 -26.84 10.74
N PHE A 54 7.14 -26.25 11.05
CA PHE A 54 7.08 -25.09 11.96
C PHE A 54 7.50 -25.50 13.37
N VAL A 55 8.42 -24.73 13.98
CA VAL A 55 8.93 -24.99 15.32
C VAL A 55 7.80 -25.08 16.34
N GLN A 56 7.84 -26.09 17.19
CA GLN A 56 6.86 -26.34 18.25
C GLN A 56 7.34 -25.77 19.59
N PRO A 57 6.44 -25.53 20.56
CA PRO A 57 6.83 -25.10 21.90
C PRO A 57 7.85 -26.06 22.53
N GLY A 58 9.00 -25.49 22.98
CA GLY A 58 10.09 -26.27 23.58
C GLY A 58 11.03 -26.96 22.61
N GLU A 59 10.79 -26.85 21.31
CA GLU A 59 11.63 -27.45 20.28
C GLU A 59 12.74 -26.50 19.81
N THR A 60 13.87 -27.08 19.39
CA THR A 60 14.94 -26.39 18.68
C THR A 60 15.21 -27.09 17.36
N ILE A 61 15.02 -26.40 16.25
CA ILE A 61 15.27 -26.95 14.92
C ILE A 61 16.39 -26.18 14.20
N LYS A 62 17.05 -26.83 13.24
CA LYS A 62 18.01 -26.23 12.36
C LYS A 62 17.32 -25.86 11.03
N VAL A 63 17.53 -24.64 10.57
CA VAL A 63 17.01 -24.20 9.26
C VAL A 63 17.82 -24.83 8.12
N HIS A 64 17.19 -25.10 7.00
CA HIS A 64 17.83 -25.61 5.78
C HIS A 64 18.33 -24.45 4.90
N THR A 65 17.58 -23.36 4.86
CA THR A 65 17.92 -22.15 4.08
C THR A 65 17.63 -20.91 4.89
N TYR A 66 18.37 -19.84 4.57
CA TYR A 66 18.12 -18.50 5.07
C TYR A 66 18.29 -17.51 3.94
N SER A 67 17.37 -16.56 3.83
CA SER A 67 17.48 -15.43 2.93
C SER A 67 16.79 -14.19 3.50
N GLU A 68 17.21 -13.03 3.01
CA GLU A 68 16.54 -11.75 3.31
C GLU A 68 15.98 -11.17 2.01
N ALA A 69 14.81 -10.52 2.13
CA ALA A 69 14.18 -9.81 1.03
C ALA A 69 13.64 -8.46 1.52
N CYS A 70 13.51 -7.53 0.60
CA CYS A 70 12.84 -6.27 0.88
C CYS A 70 11.33 -6.48 0.82
N GLY A 71 10.62 -6.07 1.87
CA GLY A 71 9.19 -6.23 2.03
C GLY A 71 8.51 -5.03 2.67
N GLY A 72 7.29 -5.23 3.09
CA GLY A 72 6.38 -4.22 3.61
C GLY A 72 5.41 -3.70 2.54
N LYS A 73 4.16 -3.49 2.94
CA LYS A 73 3.12 -3.03 1.99
C LYS A 73 3.45 -1.66 1.42
N GLY A 74 4.01 -0.75 2.27
CA GLY A 74 4.44 0.57 1.84
C GLY A 74 5.52 0.51 0.77
N LEU A 75 6.58 -0.28 0.98
CA LEU A 75 7.64 -0.47 0.00
C LEU A 75 7.09 -1.00 -1.32
N ASN A 76 6.34 -2.10 -1.27
CA ASN A 76 5.81 -2.76 -2.47
C ASN A 76 4.87 -1.85 -3.27
N GLN A 77 4.05 -1.05 -2.60
CA GLN A 77 3.14 -0.11 -3.25
C GLN A 77 3.88 1.08 -3.86
N SER A 78 4.93 1.61 -3.20
CA SER A 78 5.78 2.64 -3.77
C SER A 78 6.46 2.19 -5.06
N ILE A 79 7.07 0.99 -5.04
CA ILE A 79 7.73 0.42 -6.22
C ILE A 79 6.72 0.20 -7.36
N ALA A 80 5.55 -0.36 -7.04
CA ALA A 80 4.52 -0.62 -8.05
C ALA A 80 4.01 0.67 -8.69
N ALA A 81 3.80 1.72 -7.91
CA ALA A 81 3.37 3.03 -8.40
C ALA A 81 4.45 3.69 -9.27
N ALA A 82 5.70 3.69 -8.84
CA ALA A 82 6.81 4.27 -9.62
C ALA A 82 7.02 3.52 -10.94
N ARG A 83 6.97 2.19 -10.94
CA ARG A 83 7.04 1.37 -12.17
C ARG A 83 5.86 1.59 -13.12
N SER A 84 4.76 2.15 -12.63
CA SER A 84 3.61 2.56 -13.46
C SER A 84 3.75 3.96 -14.04
N GLY A 85 4.88 4.64 -13.80
CA GLY A 85 5.18 5.98 -14.30
C GLY A 85 4.74 7.13 -13.39
N ALA A 86 4.30 6.85 -12.16
CA ALA A 86 3.95 7.91 -11.21
C ALA A 86 5.19 8.51 -10.55
N GLU A 87 5.16 9.81 -10.26
CA GLU A 87 6.11 10.44 -9.34
C GLU A 87 5.79 10.03 -7.91
N VAL A 88 6.69 9.26 -7.27
CA VAL A 88 6.45 8.68 -5.95
C VAL A 88 7.51 9.13 -4.95
N HIS A 89 7.05 9.68 -3.83
CA HIS A 89 7.85 9.97 -2.65
C HIS A 89 7.48 8.99 -1.54
N HIS A 90 8.45 8.22 -1.06
CA HIS A 90 8.22 7.36 0.10
C HIS A 90 8.59 8.11 1.38
N ALA A 91 7.66 8.15 2.32
CA ALA A 91 7.85 8.65 3.67
C ALA A 91 7.63 7.51 4.67
N GLY A 92 8.42 7.50 5.73
CA GLY A 92 8.38 6.44 6.73
C GLY A 92 9.68 6.39 7.50
N ALA A 93 10.00 5.23 8.06
CA ALA A 93 11.23 5.06 8.82
C ALA A 93 11.88 3.69 8.59
N VAL A 94 13.21 3.68 8.62
CA VAL A 94 14.02 2.46 8.70
C VAL A 94 14.95 2.55 9.91
N GLY A 95 15.43 1.42 10.37
CA GLY A 95 16.50 1.34 11.35
C GLY A 95 17.88 1.50 10.72
N SER A 96 18.94 1.34 11.53
CA SER A 96 20.32 1.38 11.06
C SER A 96 20.67 0.27 10.06
N ASP A 97 19.87 -0.79 10.01
CA ASP A 97 19.97 -1.94 9.10
C ASP A 97 19.18 -1.75 7.78
N GLY A 98 18.48 -0.64 7.61
CA GLY A 98 17.52 -0.42 6.51
C GLY A 98 18.12 0.00 5.17
N GLY A 99 19.45 -0.03 5.00
CA GLY A 99 20.12 0.43 3.77
C GLY A 99 19.62 -0.24 2.50
N MET A 100 19.36 -1.55 2.54
CA MET A 100 18.83 -2.30 1.41
C MET A 100 17.41 -1.86 0.99
N LEU A 101 16.58 -1.44 1.95
CA LEU A 101 15.22 -0.96 1.70
C LEU A 101 15.23 0.40 0.98
N LEU A 102 16.13 1.29 1.38
CA LEU A 102 16.29 2.58 0.71
C LEU A 102 16.88 2.42 -0.69
N GLU A 103 17.81 1.49 -0.86
CA GLU A 103 18.42 1.22 -2.16
C GLU A 103 17.41 0.67 -3.17
N ILE A 104 16.61 -0.34 -2.80
CA ILE A 104 15.60 -0.90 -3.72
C ILE A 104 14.53 0.13 -4.11
N LEU A 105 14.13 1.02 -3.20
CA LEU A 105 13.23 2.13 -3.52
C LEU A 105 13.88 3.05 -4.57
N ARG A 106 15.13 3.47 -4.35
CA ARG A 106 15.84 4.42 -5.21
C ARG A 106 16.05 3.87 -6.63
N ILE A 107 16.52 2.62 -6.76
CA ILE A 107 16.71 2.00 -8.09
C ILE A 107 15.38 1.71 -8.79
N SER A 108 14.25 1.71 -8.06
CA SER A 108 12.90 1.58 -8.61
C SER A 108 12.28 2.94 -8.98
N GLY A 109 13.03 4.05 -8.89
CA GLY A 109 12.55 5.38 -9.25
C GLY A 109 11.73 6.10 -8.17
N VAL A 110 11.82 5.63 -6.91
CA VAL A 110 11.11 6.24 -5.78
C VAL A 110 12.01 7.26 -5.06
N HIS A 111 11.50 8.45 -4.81
CA HIS A 111 12.18 9.47 -4.00
C HIS A 111 12.13 9.10 -2.51
N THR A 112 13.29 8.95 -1.88
CA THR A 112 13.43 8.51 -0.47
C THR A 112 13.76 9.65 0.51
N GLY A 113 13.81 10.90 0.05
CA GLY A 113 14.21 12.05 0.88
C GLY A 113 13.32 12.31 2.10
N LYS A 114 12.11 11.75 2.11
CA LYS A 114 11.15 11.85 3.23
C LYS A 114 11.20 10.65 4.19
N THR A 115 12.05 9.64 3.92
CA THR A 115 12.25 8.49 4.80
C THR A 115 13.35 8.79 5.83
N LYS A 116 13.10 8.52 7.10
CA LYS A 116 14.02 8.76 8.21
C LYS A 116 14.79 7.49 8.57
N ILE A 117 16.05 7.65 8.95
CA ILE A 117 16.85 6.58 9.55
C ILE A 117 16.85 6.80 11.06
N LEU A 118 16.34 5.82 11.79
CA LEU A 118 16.23 5.86 13.24
C LEU A 118 17.25 4.92 13.89
N SER A 119 17.51 5.11 15.18
CA SER A 119 18.24 4.13 15.97
C SER A 119 17.41 2.85 16.14
N GLY A 120 18.06 1.68 16.15
CA GLY A 120 17.40 0.39 16.31
C GLY A 120 17.20 -0.34 14.98
N ALA A 121 16.32 -1.34 14.98
CA ALA A 121 16.05 -2.19 13.83
C ALA A 121 14.94 -1.61 12.94
N SER A 122 15.03 -1.84 11.65
CA SER A 122 13.92 -1.68 10.71
C SER A 122 12.73 -2.58 11.09
N GLY A 123 11.55 -2.27 10.57
CA GLY A 123 10.47 -3.24 10.55
C GLY A 123 10.97 -4.54 9.90
N HIS A 124 10.56 -5.68 10.43
CA HIS A 124 10.94 -6.96 9.86
C HIS A 124 9.91 -8.05 10.09
N ALA A 125 9.90 -9.02 9.19
CA ALA A 125 9.14 -10.24 9.34
C ALA A 125 10.08 -11.43 9.52
N VAL A 126 9.76 -12.33 10.45
CA VAL A 126 10.33 -13.66 10.56
C VAL A 126 9.35 -14.62 9.88
N ILE A 127 9.78 -15.19 8.77
CA ILE A 127 8.95 -16.04 7.92
C ILE A 127 9.52 -17.44 7.92
N GLN A 128 8.80 -18.41 8.49
CA GLN A 128 9.11 -19.82 8.34
C GLN A 128 8.38 -20.36 7.10
N VAL A 129 9.10 -21.08 6.27
CA VAL A 129 8.52 -21.78 5.10
C VAL A 129 8.84 -23.26 5.23
N ASP A 130 7.82 -24.10 5.34
CA ASP A 130 7.96 -25.54 5.45
C ASP A 130 8.21 -26.21 4.08
N LYS A 131 8.46 -27.53 4.10
CA LYS A 131 8.69 -28.35 2.89
C LYS A 131 7.49 -28.41 1.94
N ASN A 132 6.29 -28.06 2.40
CA ASN A 132 5.07 -28.02 1.59
C ASN A 132 4.81 -26.62 1.00
N GLY A 133 5.71 -25.64 1.29
CA GLY A 133 5.54 -24.26 0.88
C GLY A 133 4.53 -23.48 1.73
N GLN A 134 4.07 -24.04 2.85
CA GLN A 134 3.25 -23.29 3.81
C GLN A 134 4.14 -22.32 4.58
N ASN A 135 3.56 -21.19 5.02
CA ASN A 135 4.32 -20.22 5.81
C ASN A 135 3.58 -19.84 7.10
N ASN A 136 4.35 -19.43 8.09
CA ASN A 136 3.88 -18.62 9.18
C ASN A 136 4.77 -17.37 9.31
N ILE A 137 4.19 -16.29 9.80
CA ILE A 137 4.84 -14.98 9.79
C ILE A 137 4.67 -14.32 11.14
N ILE A 138 5.80 -13.89 11.70
CA ILE A 138 5.85 -13.04 12.90
C ILE A 138 6.36 -11.67 12.45
N ILE A 139 5.61 -10.61 12.76
CA ILE A 139 5.97 -9.24 12.40
C ILE A 139 6.47 -8.49 13.63
N CYS A 140 7.58 -7.78 13.47
CA CYS A 140 8.07 -6.78 14.40
C CYS A 140 8.04 -5.41 13.69
N GLY A 141 7.27 -4.46 14.25
CA GLY A 141 7.11 -3.14 13.63
C GLY A 141 8.39 -2.32 13.56
N GLY A 142 9.26 -2.42 14.60
CA GLY A 142 10.54 -1.72 14.61
C GLY A 142 10.41 -0.22 14.32
N ALA A 143 11.15 0.27 13.32
CA ALA A 143 11.10 1.67 12.91
C ALA A 143 9.71 2.10 12.39
N ASN A 144 8.87 1.19 11.88
CA ASN A 144 7.51 1.51 11.45
C ASN A 144 6.63 1.97 12.62
N ASP A 145 6.80 1.35 13.80
CA ASP A 145 6.07 1.73 15.02
C ASP A 145 6.55 3.08 15.59
N ALA A 146 7.72 3.55 15.17
CA ALA A 146 8.32 4.80 15.60
C ALA A 146 8.01 5.99 14.67
N VAL A 147 7.19 5.81 13.63
CA VAL A 147 6.75 6.90 12.75
C VAL A 147 5.93 7.89 13.57
N SER A 148 6.51 9.07 13.81
CA SER A 148 5.91 10.12 14.65
C SER A 148 5.03 11.08 13.85
N MET A 149 4.15 11.81 14.55
CA MET A 149 3.33 12.87 13.95
C MET A 149 4.22 13.92 13.26
N GLY A 150 5.34 14.33 13.87
CA GLY A 150 6.27 15.28 13.26
C GLY A 150 6.90 14.78 11.95
N MET A 151 7.14 13.48 11.82
CA MET A 151 7.61 12.88 10.56
C MET A 151 6.52 12.91 9.48
N ILE A 152 5.26 12.72 9.87
CA ILE A 152 4.10 12.84 8.99
C ILE A 152 3.93 14.29 8.51
N ASP A 153 4.02 15.26 9.41
CA ASP A 153 3.95 16.69 9.07
C ASP A 153 5.06 17.09 8.09
N ASP A 154 6.30 16.62 8.32
CA ASP A 154 7.42 16.81 7.41
C ASP A 154 7.16 16.21 6.03
N ALA A 155 6.57 15.02 5.98
CA ALA A 155 6.23 14.33 4.74
C ALA A 155 5.19 15.11 3.92
N LEU A 156 4.22 15.71 4.59
CA LEU A 156 3.09 16.40 3.97
C LEU A 156 3.36 17.90 3.68
N ARG A 157 4.51 18.45 4.11
CA ARG A 157 4.82 19.90 4.00
C ARG A 157 4.68 20.48 2.58
N GLU A 158 5.01 19.66 1.56
CA GLU A 158 5.02 20.07 0.16
C GLU A 158 3.87 19.43 -0.65
N ILE A 159 2.82 18.99 0.04
CA ILE A 159 1.67 18.42 -0.65
C ILE A 159 0.80 19.53 -1.24
N SER A 160 0.22 19.24 -2.39
CA SER A 160 -0.65 20.16 -3.11
C SER A 160 -2.02 19.56 -3.34
N GLU A 161 -3.00 20.38 -3.63
CA GLU A 161 -4.32 19.93 -4.04
C GLU A 161 -4.22 19.02 -5.28
N GLY A 162 -4.85 17.86 -5.22
CA GLY A 162 -4.81 16.85 -6.28
C GLY A 162 -3.73 15.79 -6.12
N ASP A 163 -2.71 16.00 -5.28
CA ASP A 163 -1.77 14.93 -4.91
C ASP A 163 -2.47 13.79 -4.17
N ILE A 164 -1.86 12.62 -4.18
CA ILE A 164 -2.38 11.44 -3.49
C ILE A 164 -1.49 11.09 -2.30
N VAL A 165 -2.09 10.95 -1.12
CA VAL A 165 -1.45 10.30 0.03
C VAL A 165 -1.88 8.85 0.06
N LEU A 166 -0.91 7.95 -0.06
CA LEU A 166 -1.13 6.50 -0.02
C LEU A 166 -0.71 5.96 1.35
N LEU A 167 -1.60 5.20 1.97
CA LEU A 167 -1.44 4.71 3.33
C LEU A 167 -1.75 3.21 3.42
N GLN A 168 -1.13 2.55 4.39
CA GLN A 168 -1.43 1.18 4.81
C GLN A 168 -1.51 1.15 6.34
N ASN A 169 -2.11 0.10 6.92
CA ASN A 169 -2.26 -0.02 8.37
C ASN A 169 -1.06 -0.75 9.01
N GLU A 170 0.17 -0.39 8.61
CA GLU A 170 1.42 -1.01 9.09
C GLU A 170 2.40 -0.04 9.76
N ILE A 171 1.99 1.20 9.99
CA ILE A 171 2.79 2.21 10.69
C ILE A 171 1.99 2.85 11.83
N SER A 172 2.68 3.54 12.73
CA SER A 172 1.99 4.34 13.76
C SER A 172 1.37 5.61 13.16
N ASN A 173 0.32 6.12 13.84
CA ASN A 173 -0.32 7.42 13.55
C ASN A 173 -1.00 7.53 12.17
N VAL A 174 -1.49 6.43 11.59
CA VAL A 174 -2.20 6.44 10.29
C VAL A 174 -3.42 7.37 10.32
N GLY A 175 -4.22 7.34 11.39
CA GLY A 175 -5.38 8.24 11.54
C GLY A 175 -4.98 9.71 11.48
N TYR A 176 -3.89 10.08 12.16
CA TYR A 176 -3.32 11.43 12.09
C TYR A 176 -2.88 11.80 10.67
N ALA A 177 -2.22 10.88 9.96
CA ALA A 177 -1.81 11.09 8.58
C ALA A 177 -3.01 11.37 7.66
N VAL A 178 -4.12 10.63 7.82
CA VAL A 178 -5.37 10.86 7.10
C VAL A 178 -5.91 12.27 7.35
N GLU A 179 -6.00 12.68 8.62
CA GLU A 179 -6.51 14.02 8.97
C GLU A 179 -5.66 15.15 8.39
N GLN A 180 -4.31 15.06 8.53
CA GLN A 180 -3.43 16.10 8.03
C GLN A 180 -3.40 16.15 6.50
N ALA A 181 -3.40 14.99 5.82
CA ALA A 181 -3.48 14.92 4.36
C ALA A 181 -4.78 15.56 3.84
N LYS A 182 -5.92 15.29 4.50
CA LYS A 182 -7.20 15.89 4.12
C LYS A 182 -7.22 17.41 4.31
N LYS A 183 -6.68 17.90 5.43
CA LYS A 183 -6.53 19.36 5.68
C LYS A 183 -5.66 20.05 4.63
N ALA A 184 -4.66 19.35 4.11
CA ALA A 184 -3.78 19.85 3.05
C ALA A 184 -4.40 19.77 1.63
N GLY A 185 -5.61 19.26 1.49
CA GLY A 185 -6.33 19.16 0.20
C GLY A 185 -5.97 17.93 -0.64
N ALA A 186 -5.19 16.99 -0.11
CA ALA A 186 -4.82 15.77 -0.82
C ALA A 186 -5.99 14.79 -0.96
N LYS A 187 -5.89 13.92 -1.96
CA LYS A 187 -6.70 12.71 -2.06
C LYS A 187 -6.05 11.58 -1.26
N ILE A 188 -6.85 10.81 -0.57
CA ILE A 188 -6.36 9.75 0.33
C ILE A 188 -6.69 8.39 -0.24
N ALA A 189 -5.67 7.57 -0.47
CA ALA A 189 -5.80 6.16 -0.84
C ALA A 189 -5.34 5.29 0.35
N LEU A 190 -6.20 4.39 0.80
CA LEU A 190 -5.94 3.50 1.94
C LEU A 190 -6.04 2.03 1.53
N ASN A 191 -4.98 1.28 1.83
CA ASN A 191 -5.06 -0.18 1.98
C ASN A 191 -5.14 -0.47 3.49
N PRO A 192 -6.27 -0.94 4.04
CA PRO A 192 -6.47 -1.06 5.48
C PRO A 192 -5.78 -2.28 6.11
N SER A 193 -5.00 -3.02 5.34
CA SER A 193 -4.30 -4.21 5.82
C SER A 193 -3.05 -3.87 6.66
N PRO A 194 -2.81 -4.62 7.75
CA PRO A 194 -3.64 -5.69 8.32
C PRO A 194 -4.88 -5.17 9.04
N ILE A 195 -5.95 -5.97 9.02
CA ILE A 195 -7.15 -5.68 9.80
C ILE A 195 -6.84 -5.92 11.29
N ASN A 196 -6.87 -4.87 12.08
CA ASN A 196 -6.64 -4.90 13.53
C ASN A 196 -7.32 -3.71 14.22
N GLU A 197 -7.19 -3.61 15.55
CA GLU A 197 -7.81 -2.55 16.36
C GLU A 197 -7.40 -1.12 15.95
N ASN A 198 -6.24 -0.92 15.33
CA ASN A 198 -5.77 0.40 14.89
C ASN A 198 -6.72 1.02 13.86
N LEU A 199 -7.45 0.21 13.08
CA LEU A 199 -8.43 0.71 12.10
C LEU A 199 -9.51 1.57 12.75
N LYS A 200 -9.82 1.35 14.03
CA LYS A 200 -10.81 2.17 14.77
C LYS A 200 -10.36 3.62 14.97
N THR A 201 -9.07 3.89 14.84
CA THR A 201 -8.49 5.23 14.97
C THR A 201 -8.43 5.98 13.64
N ILE A 202 -8.72 5.31 12.53
CA ILE A 202 -8.65 5.89 11.18
C ILE A 202 -10.02 6.47 10.82
N PRO A 203 -10.11 7.77 10.48
CA PRO A 203 -11.36 8.40 10.05
C PRO A 203 -11.70 7.96 8.62
N MET A 204 -12.35 6.80 8.48
CA MET A 204 -12.65 6.14 7.21
C MET A 204 -13.49 7.00 6.27
N ASP A 205 -14.33 7.90 6.79
CA ASP A 205 -15.17 8.81 5.99
C ASP A 205 -14.35 9.86 5.22
N LEU A 206 -13.07 10.04 5.56
CA LEU A 206 -12.17 10.95 4.87
C LEU A 206 -11.42 10.29 3.71
N ILE A 207 -11.54 8.97 3.53
CA ILE A 207 -10.83 8.21 2.50
C ILE A 207 -11.50 8.42 1.14
N ASP A 208 -10.72 8.76 0.12
CA ASP A 208 -11.20 8.92 -1.25
C ASP A 208 -11.12 7.60 -2.04
N TYR A 209 -10.13 6.74 -1.75
CA TYR A 209 -9.90 5.47 -2.46
C TYR A 209 -9.59 4.35 -1.47
N PHE A 210 -10.34 3.28 -1.52
CA PHE A 210 -10.02 2.04 -0.79
C PHE A 210 -9.41 1.00 -1.73
N ILE A 211 -8.36 0.33 -1.28
CA ILE A 211 -7.70 -0.78 -1.98
C ILE A 211 -7.82 -2.01 -1.09
N LEU A 212 -8.71 -2.92 -1.45
CA LEU A 212 -9.17 -4.03 -0.62
C LEU A 212 -9.00 -5.36 -1.32
N ASN A 213 -8.84 -6.45 -0.58
CA ASN A 213 -9.17 -7.79 -1.03
C ASN A 213 -10.57 -8.19 -0.50
N GLU A 214 -11.05 -9.41 -0.81
CA GLU A 214 -12.37 -9.87 -0.39
C GLU A 214 -12.54 -9.88 1.13
N ILE A 215 -11.53 -10.34 1.87
CA ILE A 215 -11.54 -10.40 3.34
C ILE A 215 -11.62 -8.99 3.94
N GLU A 216 -10.75 -8.10 3.47
CA GLU A 216 -10.73 -6.70 3.90
C GLU A 216 -12.02 -5.98 3.52
N GLY A 217 -12.52 -6.24 2.31
CA GLY A 217 -13.78 -5.68 1.82
C GLY A 217 -14.97 -6.10 2.66
N LYS A 218 -15.08 -7.39 3.02
CA LYS A 218 -16.10 -7.91 3.92
C LYS A 218 -16.04 -7.24 5.29
N GLU A 219 -14.86 -7.17 5.90
CA GLU A 219 -14.66 -6.60 7.24
C GLU A 219 -14.99 -5.10 7.26
N ILE A 220 -14.48 -4.33 6.31
CA ILE A 220 -14.70 -2.87 6.24
C ILE A 220 -16.17 -2.54 5.93
N SER A 221 -16.79 -3.30 5.04
CA SER A 221 -18.19 -3.08 4.65
C SER A 221 -19.19 -3.56 5.70
N GLY A 222 -18.84 -4.58 6.49
CA GLY A 222 -19.76 -5.34 7.32
C GLY A 222 -20.64 -6.29 6.49
N ALA A 223 -20.19 -6.72 5.31
CA ALA A 223 -20.92 -7.66 4.47
C ALA A 223 -20.99 -9.06 5.11
N GLU A 224 -22.09 -9.77 4.88
CA GLU A 224 -22.31 -11.11 5.45
C GLU A 224 -21.50 -12.19 4.72
N SER A 225 -21.10 -11.93 3.46
CA SER A 225 -20.34 -12.86 2.62
C SER A 225 -19.15 -12.17 1.95
N GLU A 226 -18.23 -12.98 1.38
CA GLU A 226 -17.09 -12.51 0.57
C GLU A 226 -17.46 -12.36 -0.91
N GLU A 227 -18.74 -12.50 -1.29
CA GLU A 227 -19.20 -12.29 -2.66
C GLU A 227 -18.98 -10.83 -3.08
N PRO A 228 -18.26 -10.60 -4.19
CA PRO A 228 -17.87 -9.25 -4.61
C PRO A 228 -19.04 -8.27 -4.75
N GLU A 229 -20.18 -8.72 -5.26
CA GLU A 229 -21.38 -7.92 -5.43
C GLU A 229 -21.97 -7.48 -4.09
N THR A 230 -21.96 -8.37 -3.08
CA THR A 230 -22.43 -8.07 -1.72
C THR A 230 -21.52 -7.04 -1.05
N ILE A 231 -20.21 -7.26 -1.14
CA ILE A 231 -19.20 -6.33 -0.61
C ILE A 231 -19.35 -4.95 -1.27
N MET A 232 -19.46 -4.91 -2.58
CA MET A 232 -19.58 -3.67 -3.36
C MET A 232 -20.83 -2.89 -2.95
N GLY A 233 -21.98 -3.55 -2.82
CA GLY A 233 -23.23 -2.92 -2.39
C GLY A 233 -23.10 -2.26 -1.02
N LYS A 234 -22.53 -2.98 -0.06
CA LYS A 234 -22.33 -2.50 1.30
C LYS A 234 -21.28 -1.38 1.40
N LEU A 235 -20.22 -1.46 0.63
CA LEU A 235 -19.21 -0.39 0.59
C LEU A 235 -19.77 0.91 0.03
N LYS A 236 -20.55 0.85 -1.06
CA LYS A 236 -21.23 2.02 -1.64
C LYS A 236 -22.25 2.64 -0.69
N GLU A 237 -23.00 1.82 0.04
CA GLU A 237 -23.94 2.28 1.06
C GLU A 237 -23.21 3.02 2.20
N LYS A 238 -22.10 2.45 2.67
CA LYS A 238 -21.35 2.96 3.82
C LYS A 238 -20.48 4.18 3.50
N TYR A 239 -19.83 4.18 2.34
CA TYR A 239 -18.92 5.25 1.90
C TYR A 239 -19.25 5.74 0.49
N PRO A 240 -20.40 6.42 0.30
CA PRO A 240 -20.94 6.73 -1.03
C PRO A 240 -20.05 7.64 -1.88
N LYS A 241 -19.16 8.41 -1.27
CA LYS A 241 -18.23 9.33 -1.97
C LYS A 241 -16.89 8.72 -2.33
N ALA A 242 -16.58 7.53 -1.82
CA ALA A 242 -15.31 6.85 -2.07
C ALA A 242 -15.34 6.02 -3.34
N ALA A 243 -14.17 5.81 -3.92
CA ALA A 243 -13.95 4.82 -4.94
C ALA A 243 -13.20 3.60 -4.37
N PHE A 244 -13.39 2.44 -4.99
CA PHE A 244 -12.89 1.18 -4.47
C PHE A 244 -12.18 0.39 -5.55
N VAL A 245 -11.06 -0.23 -5.18
CA VAL A 245 -10.39 -1.29 -5.93
C VAL A 245 -10.49 -2.56 -5.10
N LEU A 246 -11.37 -3.47 -5.50
CA LEU A 246 -11.54 -4.80 -4.87
C LEU A 246 -10.73 -5.82 -5.67
N THR A 247 -9.74 -6.44 -5.05
CA THR A 247 -8.89 -7.44 -5.69
C THR A 247 -9.37 -8.84 -5.34
N LEU A 248 -9.43 -9.72 -6.34
CA LEU A 248 -10.04 -11.04 -6.32
C LEU A 248 -9.05 -12.14 -6.66
N GLY A 249 -7.78 -11.96 -6.30
CA GLY A 249 -6.73 -12.94 -6.61
C GLY A 249 -6.63 -13.22 -8.11
N GLU A 250 -6.75 -14.49 -8.49
CA GLU A 250 -6.68 -14.94 -9.89
C GLU A 250 -7.85 -14.47 -10.76
N LYS A 251 -8.94 -14.00 -10.14
CA LYS A 251 -10.11 -13.44 -10.84
C LYS A 251 -9.92 -11.96 -11.23
N GLY A 252 -8.74 -11.39 -10.95
CA GLY A 252 -8.43 -10.00 -11.29
C GLY A 252 -8.86 -8.99 -10.22
N SER A 253 -9.47 -7.89 -10.65
CA SER A 253 -9.93 -6.84 -9.75
C SER A 253 -11.12 -6.07 -10.30
N TRP A 254 -11.89 -5.45 -9.41
CA TRP A 254 -12.98 -4.56 -9.76
C TRP A 254 -12.67 -3.16 -9.26
N TYR A 255 -12.85 -2.18 -10.13
CA TYR A 255 -12.98 -0.79 -9.74
C TYR A 255 -14.46 -0.41 -9.72
N PHE A 256 -14.88 0.32 -8.69
CA PHE A 256 -16.20 0.90 -8.63
C PHE A 256 -16.23 2.18 -7.80
N ASP A 257 -17.03 3.14 -8.23
CA ASP A 257 -17.37 4.36 -7.53
C ASP A 257 -18.90 4.60 -7.59
N GLU A 258 -19.34 5.82 -7.34
CA GLU A 258 -20.77 6.18 -7.40
C GLU A 258 -21.40 5.87 -8.76
N THR A 259 -20.67 6.12 -9.85
CA THR A 259 -21.21 6.12 -11.23
C THR A 259 -20.65 5.02 -12.12
N ARG A 260 -19.48 4.47 -11.78
CA ARG A 260 -18.72 3.56 -12.64
C ARG A 260 -18.46 2.23 -11.94
N CYS A 261 -18.46 1.17 -12.74
CA CYS A 261 -18.00 -0.15 -12.31
C CYS A 261 -17.38 -0.87 -13.50
N PHE A 262 -16.16 -1.33 -13.36
CA PHE A 262 -15.50 -2.14 -14.38
C PHE A 262 -14.58 -3.19 -13.76
N LYS A 263 -14.38 -4.28 -14.50
CA LYS A 263 -13.53 -5.41 -14.11
C LYS A 263 -12.24 -5.36 -14.90
N GLN A 264 -11.14 -5.70 -14.25
CA GLN A 264 -9.85 -5.92 -14.87
C GLN A 264 -9.44 -7.37 -14.63
N GLU A 265 -9.29 -8.14 -15.69
CA GLU A 265 -8.73 -9.49 -15.63
C GLU A 265 -7.23 -9.45 -15.32
N ILE A 266 -6.69 -10.57 -14.82
CA ILE A 266 -5.24 -10.70 -14.61
C ILE A 266 -4.51 -10.72 -15.94
N TYR A 267 -3.31 -10.14 -15.97
CA TYR A 267 -2.38 -10.37 -17.05
C TYR A 267 -1.71 -11.74 -16.86
N LYS A 268 -1.79 -12.60 -17.86
CA LYS A 268 -0.99 -13.84 -17.87
C LYS A 268 0.48 -13.44 -18.06
N VAL A 269 1.29 -13.77 -17.07
CA VAL A 269 2.73 -13.53 -17.05
C VAL A 269 3.43 -14.83 -17.41
#